data_9b2345349fceb93c0353d28b5e9c0632
#
_entry.id   9b2345349fceb93c0353d28b5e9c0632
#
_cell.length_a   1.000
_cell.length_b   1.000
_cell.length_c   1.000
_cell.angle_alpha   90.00
_cell.angle_beta   90.00
_cell.angle_gamma   90.00
#
_symmetry.space_group_name_H-M   'P 1'
#
loop_
_entity.id
_entity.type
_entity.pdbx_description
1 polymer ?
#
loop_
_entity_poly.entity_id
_entity_poly.type
_entity_poly.pdbx_seq_one_letter_code
_entity_poly.pdbx_strand_id
1 'polypeptide(L)'
;MNKMKKNVIASVAKQSFAALSIASLVFMTACGDDSSSGPSSTGDEPELSSSSNDDEGSSSSKKKGKSSSSVGEASSSSVEESSSSSEISVSLTGVVFGSDYSTGELRWIDKDGKISESSLSFHQDSKVVTNGADLYVLERKGADNITKIDPEKLESKGKKAVVWQVSLDDEANPVDMAFDGDQAWVALQNADSLVKISTEDGKVKKSIKIGKFAYEGEHSPYVADIELDDGSLYVLMQRYTQDENYVVTYPKGLLAIYDASTGDLKDTIQLKSKNPSNVAVIGGNVYVATHGEYNAAYGTDADSQRGIEKVNVSKKKSELLISGEDLGGGIASMVVDGEVVYVSINLGYDENYAAIQALKKVDISAKKVDDVEGFTDMSGSMAIDDGLLYVGDRSVPAVVTWNGKKKNTIKQPKGALPPYNIALF
;
A
#
# COMPACT_ATOMS: atom_id res chain seq x y z
N MET A 1 48.29 13.77 -10.11
CA MET A 1 47.31 12.68 -10.03
C MET A 1 45.94 13.08 -9.45
N ASN A 2 45.81 14.10 -8.62
CA ASN A 2 44.51 14.46 -7.99
C ASN A 2 43.54 15.31 -8.83
N LYS A 3 43.97 15.98 -9.89
CA LYS A 3 43.07 16.74 -10.77
C LYS A 3 42.31 15.92 -11.80
N MET A 4 42.88 14.81 -12.28
CA MET A 4 42.20 13.92 -13.21
C MET A 4 41.04 13.13 -12.54
N LYS A 5 41.22 12.70 -11.27
CA LYS A 5 40.16 11.96 -10.55
C LYS A 5 38.91 12.81 -10.26
N LYS A 6 39.09 14.12 -9.97
CA LYS A 6 37.94 15.02 -9.75
C LYS A 6 37.11 15.27 -11.01
N ASN A 7 37.74 15.34 -12.19
CA ASN A 7 37.02 15.58 -13.44
C ASN A 7 36.26 14.35 -13.94
N VAL A 8 36.73 13.13 -13.61
CA VAL A 8 36.04 11.87 -13.96
C VAL A 8 34.79 11.71 -13.09
N ILE A 9 34.89 11.99 -11.79
CA ILE A 9 33.74 11.89 -10.86
C ILE A 9 32.67 12.94 -11.24
N ALA A 10 33.03 14.15 -11.59
CA ALA A 10 32.09 15.19 -12.02
C ALA A 10 31.42 14.87 -13.38
N SER A 11 32.11 14.16 -14.29
CA SER A 11 31.56 13.74 -15.57
C SER A 11 30.56 12.57 -15.41
N VAL A 12 30.89 11.59 -14.57
CA VAL A 12 29.99 10.47 -14.28
C VAL A 12 28.75 10.97 -13.55
N ALA A 13 28.86 11.86 -12.57
CA ALA A 13 27.72 12.44 -11.88
C ALA A 13 26.77 13.19 -12.83
N LYS A 14 27.32 13.95 -13.81
CA LYS A 14 26.48 14.66 -14.80
C LYS A 14 25.75 13.72 -15.77
N GLN A 15 26.37 12.61 -16.18
CA GLN A 15 25.70 11.62 -17.02
C GLN A 15 24.65 10.81 -16.23
N SER A 16 24.90 10.53 -14.96
CA SER A 16 23.95 9.89 -14.06
C SER A 16 22.71 10.73 -13.81
N PHE A 17 22.87 12.06 -13.65
CA PHE A 17 21.73 12.97 -13.50
C PHE A 17 20.80 12.98 -14.72
N ALA A 18 21.34 12.96 -15.94
CA ALA A 18 20.51 12.90 -17.15
C ALA A 18 19.77 11.57 -17.30
N ALA A 19 20.42 10.46 -16.98
CA ALA A 19 19.79 9.13 -17.09
C ALA A 19 18.73 8.90 -16.01
N LEU A 20 18.94 9.40 -14.79
CA LEU A 20 18.00 9.23 -13.70
C LEU A 20 16.80 10.18 -13.81
N SER A 21 17.00 11.40 -14.35
CA SER A 21 15.88 12.27 -14.72
C SER A 21 14.97 11.60 -15.74
N ILE A 22 15.53 10.83 -16.69
CA ILE A 22 14.78 10.07 -17.68
C ILE A 22 14.07 8.87 -17.03
N ALA A 23 14.70 8.15 -16.11
CA ALA A 23 14.07 7.04 -15.41
C ALA A 23 12.97 7.51 -14.44
N SER A 24 13.16 8.62 -13.74
CA SER A 24 12.13 9.28 -12.94
C SER A 24 11.01 9.85 -13.81
N LEU A 25 11.36 10.39 -14.99
CA LEU A 25 10.39 10.86 -15.99
C LEU A 25 9.48 9.74 -16.48
N VAL A 26 10.03 8.56 -16.75
CA VAL A 26 9.23 7.39 -17.19
C VAL A 26 8.24 6.96 -16.11
N PHE A 27 8.54 7.19 -14.83
CA PHE A 27 7.63 6.89 -13.73
C PHE A 27 6.58 7.99 -13.46
N MET A 28 6.79 9.22 -13.94
CA MET A 28 5.87 10.35 -13.70
C MET A 28 5.13 10.86 -14.94
N THR A 29 5.57 10.51 -16.15
CA THR A 29 5.00 11.05 -17.41
C THR A 29 4.29 10.04 -18.29
N ALA A 30 3.72 8.98 -17.73
CA ALA A 30 2.78 8.12 -18.44
C ALA A 30 1.35 8.71 -18.46
N CYS A 31 1.20 10.03 -18.31
CA CYS A 31 -0.04 10.75 -18.54
C CYS A 31 0.29 12.08 -19.22
N GLY A 32 0.16 12.14 -20.54
CA GLY A 32 0.34 13.38 -21.28
C GLY A 32 0.14 13.20 -22.76
N ASP A 33 -1.03 13.62 -23.24
CA ASP A 33 -1.36 14.10 -24.57
C ASP A 33 -0.68 13.44 -25.79
N ASP A 34 -1.43 12.56 -26.44
CA ASP A 34 -1.27 12.31 -27.88
C ASP A 34 -2.34 13.05 -28.66
N SER A 35 -2.05 14.33 -28.96
CA SER A 35 -2.63 15.01 -30.09
C SER A 35 -1.63 14.99 -31.25
N SER A 36 -1.74 14.01 -32.14
CA SER A 36 -1.12 14.10 -33.45
C SER A 36 -2.12 13.70 -34.54
N SER A 37 -2.42 14.71 -35.29
CA SER A 37 -3.25 14.81 -36.50
C SER A 37 -2.80 13.92 -37.68
N GLY A 38 -3.77 13.25 -38.32
CA GLY A 38 -3.96 13.07 -39.75
C GLY A 38 -3.51 11.74 -40.36
N PRO A 39 -3.95 11.37 -41.58
CA PRO A 39 -5.01 11.99 -42.39
C PRO A 39 -6.16 11.05 -42.77
N SER A 40 -7.23 11.66 -43.23
CA SER A 40 -8.46 11.13 -43.81
C SER A 40 -8.32 10.06 -44.89
N SER A 41 -9.19 9.03 -44.83
CA SER A 41 -9.77 8.47 -46.05
C SER A 41 -11.23 8.02 -45.84
N THR A 42 -12.04 8.50 -46.73
CA THR A 42 -13.46 8.34 -46.97
C THR A 42 -13.95 6.90 -47.04
N GLY A 43 -15.21 6.69 -46.63
CA GLY A 43 -16.02 5.56 -47.15
C GLY A 43 -17.20 5.15 -46.27
N ASP A 44 -18.36 5.69 -46.63
CA ASP A 44 -19.71 5.13 -46.62
C ASP A 44 -20.39 4.63 -45.33
N GLU A 45 -21.39 5.42 -44.95
CA GLU A 45 -22.61 4.99 -44.25
C GLU A 45 -23.44 3.98 -45.04
N PRO A 46 -24.34 3.20 -44.37
CA PRO A 46 -25.75 3.62 -44.45
C PRO A 46 -26.53 3.54 -43.12
N GLU A 47 -27.41 4.50 -43.00
CA GLU A 47 -28.57 4.57 -42.10
C GLU A 47 -29.52 3.39 -42.24
N LEU A 48 -30.29 3.15 -41.16
CA LEU A 48 -31.75 2.85 -41.12
C LEU A 48 -32.11 2.37 -39.71
N SER A 49 -32.85 3.08 -39.03
CA SER A 49 -34.25 3.48 -38.89
C SER A 49 -34.92 2.81 -37.68
N SER A 50 -35.51 3.69 -36.93
CA SER A 50 -36.43 3.59 -35.80
C SER A 50 -37.57 2.58 -35.94
N SER A 51 -38.04 2.02 -34.82
CA SER A 51 -39.48 1.96 -34.52
C SER A 51 -39.75 1.72 -33.03
N SER A 52 -40.54 2.60 -32.48
CA SER A 52 -41.28 2.58 -31.24
C SER A 52 -42.40 1.54 -31.28
N ASN A 53 -42.77 0.99 -30.12
CA ASN A 53 -44.17 0.75 -29.75
C ASN A 53 -44.32 0.56 -28.22
N ASP A 54 -45.20 1.42 -27.73
CA ASP A 54 -45.85 1.34 -26.40
C ASP A 54 -46.80 0.14 -26.36
N ASP A 55 -47.03 -0.42 -25.18
CA ASP A 55 -48.39 -0.75 -24.75
C ASP A 55 -48.52 -0.96 -23.24
N GLU A 56 -49.55 -0.33 -22.70
CA GLU A 56 -50.01 -0.34 -21.32
C GLU A 56 -50.74 -1.61 -20.94
N GLY A 57 -50.88 -1.89 -19.63
CA GLY A 57 -51.80 -2.90 -19.15
C GLY A 57 -51.79 -3.10 -17.62
N SER A 58 -52.63 -2.34 -16.94
CA SER A 58 -52.95 -2.42 -15.50
C SER A 58 -53.72 -3.72 -15.13
N SER A 59 -53.58 -4.18 -13.87
CA SER A 59 -54.68 -4.26 -12.87
C SER A 59 -54.38 -5.10 -11.62
N SER A 60 -54.62 -4.48 -10.54
CA SER A 60 -55.05 -4.79 -9.18
C SER A 60 -55.67 -6.16 -8.89
N SER A 61 -55.37 -6.75 -7.72
CA SER A 61 -56.39 -7.08 -6.71
C SER A 61 -55.84 -7.42 -5.33
N LYS A 62 -56.49 -6.83 -4.33
CA LYS A 62 -56.37 -7.05 -2.90
C LYS A 62 -57.01 -8.41 -2.51
N LYS A 63 -56.51 -9.07 -1.45
CA LYS A 63 -57.41 -9.68 -0.43
C LYS A 63 -56.74 -9.77 0.94
N LYS A 64 -57.46 -9.26 1.93
CA LYS A 64 -57.27 -9.36 3.39
C LYS A 64 -57.67 -10.77 3.89
N GLY A 65 -57.03 -11.17 5.00
CA GLY A 65 -57.51 -12.23 5.88
C GLY A 65 -56.92 -12.09 7.28
N LYS A 66 -57.78 -11.88 8.25
CA LYS A 66 -57.54 -11.58 9.68
C LYS A 66 -57.39 -12.84 10.53
N SER A 67 -56.58 -12.67 11.62
CA SER A 67 -56.76 -13.09 13.04
C SER A 67 -56.76 -14.57 13.37
N SER A 68 -56.03 -15.01 14.38
CA SER A 68 -56.35 -14.84 15.81
C SER A 68 -55.29 -15.46 16.72
N SER A 69 -55.22 -14.91 17.90
CA SER A 69 -54.41 -15.16 19.08
C SER A 69 -54.48 -16.56 19.65
N SER A 70 -53.38 -17.07 20.25
CA SER A 70 -53.44 -17.77 21.53
C SER A 70 -52.10 -17.63 22.28
N VAL A 71 -52.22 -17.30 23.55
CA VAL A 71 -51.24 -17.12 24.61
C VAL A 71 -50.77 -18.52 25.07
N GLY A 72 -49.49 -18.68 25.35
CA GLY A 72 -48.91 -19.79 26.04
C GLY A 72 -47.58 -19.39 26.68
N GLU A 73 -47.60 -19.29 28.01
CA GLU A 73 -46.45 -18.95 28.87
C GLU A 73 -45.42 -20.08 28.97
N ALA A 74 -44.17 -19.60 29.27
CA ALA A 74 -43.12 -20.16 30.10
C ALA A 74 -42.20 -21.23 29.49
N SER A 75 -40.95 -20.88 29.32
CA SER A 75 -39.89 -21.09 30.32
C SER A 75 -38.54 -20.62 29.78
N SER A 76 -37.86 -19.88 30.62
CA SER A 76 -36.51 -19.42 30.47
C SER A 76 -35.54 -20.60 30.45
N SER A 77 -34.83 -20.77 29.35
CA SER A 77 -33.51 -21.39 29.33
C SER A 77 -32.59 -20.48 28.55
N SER A 78 -31.70 -19.82 29.28
CA SER A 78 -30.58 -19.10 28.75
C SER A 78 -29.68 -20.08 27.99
N VAL A 79 -29.78 -20.08 26.67
CA VAL A 79 -28.76 -20.65 25.82
C VAL A 79 -27.78 -19.50 25.59
N GLU A 80 -26.61 -19.60 26.23
CA GLU A 80 -25.46 -18.85 25.83
C GLU A 80 -25.13 -19.25 24.38
N GLU A 81 -25.51 -18.43 23.42
CA GLU A 81 -24.93 -18.48 22.11
C GLU A 81 -23.48 -18.06 22.24
N SER A 82 -22.61 -19.06 22.45
CA SER A 82 -21.21 -18.91 22.10
C SER A 82 -21.15 -18.69 20.60
N SER A 83 -20.99 -17.42 20.17
CA SER A 83 -20.57 -17.07 18.84
C SER A 83 -19.14 -17.59 18.65
N SER A 84 -19.01 -18.87 18.28
CA SER A 84 -17.77 -19.36 17.70
C SER A 84 -17.67 -18.70 16.32
N SER A 85 -16.95 -17.61 16.23
CA SER A 85 -16.36 -17.19 14.97
C SER A 85 -15.50 -18.38 14.54
N SER A 86 -15.95 -19.16 13.57
CA SER A 86 -15.10 -20.12 12.88
C SER A 86 -13.99 -19.28 12.24
N GLU A 87 -12.78 -19.37 12.78
CA GLU A 87 -11.60 -18.83 12.12
C GLU A 87 -11.55 -19.46 10.74
N ILE A 88 -11.74 -18.66 9.71
CA ILE A 88 -11.57 -19.08 8.33
C ILE A 88 -10.06 -19.23 8.15
N SER A 89 -9.55 -20.46 8.28
CA SER A 89 -8.14 -20.74 8.06
C SER A 89 -7.89 -20.80 6.55
N VAL A 90 -7.27 -19.76 6.00
CA VAL A 90 -6.78 -19.78 4.63
C VAL A 90 -5.74 -20.87 4.45
N SER A 91 -5.80 -21.63 3.35
CA SER A 91 -4.88 -22.75 3.06
C SER A 91 -3.48 -22.30 2.67
N LEU A 92 -3.26 -20.99 2.44
CA LEU A 92 -2.00 -20.38 2.08
C LEU A 92 -1.33 -19.68 3.26
N THR A 93 -0.01 -19.52 3.21
CA THR A 93 0.76 -18.69 4.14
C THR A 93 0.70 -17.22 3.74
N GLY A 94 0.72 -16.93 2.44
CA GLY A 94 0.70 -15.57 1.94
C GLY A 94 0.87 -15.51 0.43
N VAL A 95 1.17 -14.32 -0.06
CA VAL A 95 1.42 -14.03 -1.46
C VAL A 95 2.67 -13.18 -1.63
N VAL A 96 3.31 -13.32 -2.77
CA VAL A 96 4.38 -12.45 -3.24
C VAL A 96 3.98 -11.83 -4.58
N PHE A 97 4.03 -10.52 -4.64
CA PHE A 97 3.90 -9.78 -5.89
C PHE A 97 5.30 -9.49 -6.42
N GLY A 98 5.57 -9.92 -7.64
CA GLY A 98 6.83 -9.71 -8.34
C GLY A 98 6.68 -8.63 -9.41
N SER A 99 7.74 -7.83 -9.64
CA SER A 99 7.77 -6.80 -10.66
C SER A 99 9.18 -6.58 -11.20
N ASP A 100 9.26 -6.36 -12.51
CA ASP A 100 10.45 -5.86 -13.22
C ASP A 100 10.26 -4.42 -13.72
N TYR A 101 9.25 -3.71 -13.21
CA TYR A 101 8.82 -2.37 -13.61
C TYR A 101 8.25 -2.26 -15.04
N SER A 102 8.08 -3.37 -15.74
CA SER A 102 7.40 -3.46 -17.05
C SER A 102 6.21 -4.38 -16.98
N THR A 103 6.32 -5.41 -16.17
CA THR A 103 5.27 -6.42 -15.93
C THR A 103 5.16 -6.72 -14.43
N GLY A 104 3.98 -7.16 -14.01
CA GLY A 104 3.70 -7.56 -12.64
C GLY A 104 3.04 -8.94 -12.58
N GLU A 105 3.41 -9.73 -11.58
CA GLU A 105 2.81 -11.04 -11.32
C GLU A 105 2.57 -11.29 -9.84
N LEU A 106 1.47 -11.93 -9.54
CA LEU A 106 1.12 -12.42 -8.21
C LEU A 106 1.33 -13.93 -8.14
N ARG A 107 2.09 -14.40 -7.16
CA ARG A 107 2.28 -15.79 -6.79
C ARG A 107 1.88 -16.01 -5.35
N TRP A 108 1.57 -17.25 -4.97
CA TRP A 108 1.16 -17.59 -3.60
C TRP A 108 2.16 -18.53 -2.94
N ILE A 109 2.23 -18.44 -1.63
CA ILE A 109 3.09 -19.24 -0.75
C ILE A 109 2.18 -20.23 -0.02
N ASP A 110 2.41 -21.52 -0.22
CA ASP A 110 1.65 -22.56 0.46
C ASP A 110 2.09 -22.75 1.93
N LYS A 111 1.40 -23.61 2.67
CA LYS A 111 1.72 -23.90 4.06
C LYS A 111 3.08 -24.60 4.27
N ASP A 112 3.62 -25.19 3.22
CA ASP A 112 4.96 -25.81 3.23
C ASP A 112 6.05 -24.77 2.91
N GLY A 113 5.69 -23.52 2.66
CA GLY A 113 6.59 -22.42 2.30
C GLY A 113 7.09 -22.50 0.86
N LYS A 114 6.34 -23.12 -0.05
CA LYS A 114 6.68 -23.18 -1.46
C LYS A 114 5.92 -22.11 -2.24
N ILE A 115 6.62 -21.41 -3.15
CA ILE A 115 6.00 -20.45 -4.05
C ILE A 115 5.42 -21.18 -5.27
N SER A 116 4.22 -20.78 -5.69
CA SER A 116 3.48 -21.40 -6.80
C SER A 116 4.23 -21.28 -8.14
N GLU A 117 4.16 -22.34 -8.95
CA GLU A 117 4.63 -22.31 -10.34
C GLU A 117 3.77 -21.42 -11.24
N SER A 118 2.47 -21.35 -10.94
CA SER A 118 1.51 -20.49 -11.63
C SER A 118 1.51 -19.07 -11.04
N SER A 119 1.13 -18.10 -11.87
CA SER A 119 0.97 -16.69 -11.45
C SER A 119 -0.27 -16.06 -12.08
N LEU A 120 -0.70 -14.95 -11.51
CA LEU A 120 -1.66 -14.03 -12.11
C LEU A 120 -0.95 -12.74 -12.51
N SER A 121 -1.24 -12.23 -13.72
CA SER A 121 -0.65 -10.98 -14.20
C SER A 121 -1.47 -9.79 -13.74
N PHE A 122 -0.77 -8.74 -13.30
CA PHE A 122 -1.31 -7.45 -12.88
C PHE A 122 -0.43 -6.31 -13.40
N HIS A 123 -0.82 -5.08 -13.14
CA HIS A 123 0.01 -3.92 -13.46
C HIS A 123 1.35 -3.99 -12.71
N GLN A 124 2.44 -3.55 -13.35
CA GLN A 124 3.81 -3.62 -12.79
C GLN A 124 3.99 -2.86 -11.47
N ASP A 125 3.22 -1.82 -11.25
CA ASP A 125 3.19 -1.08 -9.99
C ASP A 125 1.91 -1.43 -9.22
N SER A 126 1.94 -2.57 -8.53
CA SER A 126 0.82 -3.02 -7.70
C SER A 126 1.29 -3.33 -6.29
N LYS A 127 0.39 -3.13 -5.34
CA LYS A 127 0.54 -3.51 -3.94
C LYS A 127 -0.45 -4.63 -3.60
N VAL A 128 -0.05 -5.53 -2.72
CA VAL A 128 -0.94 -6.56 -2.17
C VAL A 128 -1.23 -6.26 -0.71
N VAL A 129 -2.50 -6.38 -0.33
CA VAL A 129 -2.99 -6.14 1.02
C VAL A 129 -3.95 -7.28 1.40
N THR A 130 -3.93 -7.71 2.66
CA THR A 130 -4.85 -8.73 3.18
C THR A 130 -5.55 -8.26 4.44
N ASN A 131 -6.72 -8.83 4.73
CA ASN A 131 -7.39 -8.73 6.02
C ASN A 131 -7.35 -10.05 6.81
N GLY A 132 -6.46 -10.97 6.42
CA GLY A 132 -6.34 -12.31 6.99
C GLY A 132 -7.23 -13.36 6.31
N ALA A 133 -8.30 -12.98 5.62
CA ALA A 133 -9.23 -13.89 4.93
C ALA A 133 -9.29 -13.65 3.42
N ASP A 134 -9.24 -12.39 3.01
CA ASP A 134 -9.31 -11.95 1.61
C ASP A 134 -8.00 -11.30 1.18
N LEU A 135 -7.70 -11.38 -0.10
CA LEU A 135 -6.58 -10.72 -0.75
C LEU A 135 -7.07 -9.59 -1.65
N TYR A 136 -6.37 -8.46 -1.59
CA TYR A 136 -6.61 -7.31 -2.47
C TYR A 136 -5.33 -6.94 -3.21
N VAL A 137 -5.47 -6.69 -4.52
CA VAL A 137 -4.40 -6.13 -5.36
C VAL A 137 -4.78 -4.70 -5.71
N LEU A 138 -3.94 -3.77 -5.32
CA LEU A 138 -4.04 -2.35 -5.62
C LEU A 138 -3.16 -2.06 -6.82
N GLU A 139 -3.75 -1.93 -8.00
CA GLU A 139 -3.04 -1.57 -9.23
C GLU A 139 -2.93 -0.05 -9.27
N ARG A 140 -1.71 0.47 -9.38
CA ARG A 140 -1.35 1.87 -9.20
C ARG A 140 -0.98 2.54 -10.53
N LYS A 141 -0.72 3.83 -10.49
CA LYS A 141 -0.10 4.62 -11.58
C LYS A 141 -0.68 4.38 -12.98
N GLY A 142 -1.93 4.75 -13.15
CA GLY A 142 -2.63 4.71 -14.43
C GLY A 142 -3.45 3.43 -14.68
N ALA A 143 -3.32 2.40 -13.84
CA ALA A 143 -4.26 1.30 -13.79
C ALA A 143 -5.44 1.60 -12.84
N ASP A 144 -5.12 2.17 -11.67
CA ASP A 144 -6.04 2.70 -10.67
C ASP A 144 -7.23 1.78 -10.35
N ASN A 145 -6.92 0.48 -10.14
CA ASN A 145 -7.91 -0.56 -9.86
C ASN A 145 -7.70 -1.15 -8.48
N ILE A 146 -8.79 -1.68 -7.90
CA ILE A 146 -8.75 -2.58 -6.77
C ILE A 146 -9.36 -3.91 -7.19
N THR A 147 -8.60 -5.00 -7.02
CA THR A 147 -9.06 -6.36 -7.32
C THR A 147 -9.11 -7.18 -6.05
N LYS A 148 -10.30 -7.69 -5.68
CA LYS A 148 -10.45 -8.67 -4.61
C LYS A 148 -10.27 -10.08 -5.14
N ILE A 149 -9.51 -10.90 -4.43
CA ILE A 149 -9.20 -12.28 -4.76
C ILE A 149 -9.56 -13.17 -3.56
N ASP A 150 -10.19 -14.29 -3.85
CA ASP A 150 -10.41 -15.38 -2.90
C ASP A 150 -9.14 -16.24 -2.86
N PRO A 151 -8.34 -16.19 -1.77
CA PRO A 151 -7.08 -16.91 -1.71
C PRO A 151 -7.22 -18.41 -1.76
N GLU A 152 -8.34 -18.99 -1.27
CA GLU A 152 -8.56 -20.42 -1.32
C GLU A 152 -8.79 -20.96 -2.74
N LYS A 153 -9.14 -20.09 -3.67
CA LYS A 153 -9.32 -20.43 -5.08
C LYS A 153 -8.09 -20.23 -5.95
N LEU A 154 -7.05 -19.56 -5.45
CA LEU A 154 -5.85 -19.26 -6.25
C LEU A 154 -5.22 -20.51 -6.86
N GLU A 155 -4.94 -21.52 -6.04
CA GLU A 155 -4.28 -22.74 -6.48
C GLU A 155 -5.14 -23.55 -7.47
N SER A 156 -6.43 -23.66 -7.22
CA SER A 156 -7.34 -24.53 -7.99
C SER A 156 -7.99 -23.84 -9.19
N LYS A 157 -8.14 -22.52 -9.19
CA LYS A 157 -8.93 -21.76 -10.15
C LYS A 157 -8.15 -20.67 -10.89
N GLY A 158 -6.96 -20.27 -10.41
CA GLY A 158 -6.16 -19.20 -11.01
C GLY A 158 -6.98 -17.91 -11.18
N LYS A 159 -7.09 -17.37 -12.39
CA LYS A 159 -7.87 -16.14 -12.68
C LYS A 159 -9.32 -16.16 -12.21
N LYS A 160 -9.92 -17.33 -12.04
CA LYS A 160 -11.31 -17.45 -11.52
C LYS A 160 -11.37 -17.30 -9.98
N ALA A 161 -10.23 -17.06 -9.32
CA ALA A 161 -10.17 -16.65 -7.92
C ALA A 161 -10.56 -15.17 -7.74
N VAL A 162 -10.52 -14.35 -8.79
CA VAL A 162 -10.99 -12.96 -8.74
C VAL A 162 -12.48 -12.94 -8.39
N VAL A 163 -12.80 -12.26 -7.30
CA VAL A 163 -14.19 -12.07 -6.82
C VAL A 163 -14.83 -10.87 -7.50
N TRP A 164 -14.13 -9.73 -7.46
CA TRP A 164 -14.51 -8.50 -8.16
C TRP A 164 -13.27 -7.66 -8.47
N GLN A 165 -13.41 -6.75 -9.41
CA GLN A 165 -12.49 -5.67 -9.72
C GLN A 165 -13.29 -4.38 -9.91
N VAL A 166 -12.80 -3.29 -9.34
CA VAL A 166 -13.38 -1.95 -9.49
C VAL A 166 -12.30 -0.98 -9.91
N SER A 167 -12.64 -0.08 -10.83
CA SER A 167 -11.79 1.04 -11.20
C SER A 167 -12.09 2.22 -10.29
N LEU A 168 -11.03 2.91 -9.90
CA LEU A 168 -11.08 4.19 -9.21
C LEU A 168 -11.09 5.35 -10.24
N ASP A 169 -11.11 6.58 -9.75
CA ASP A 169 -10.90 7.75 -10.61
C ASP A 169 -9.47 7.73 -11.19
N ASP A 170 -9.31 8.31 -12.39
CA ASP A 170 -8.02 8.41 -13.07
C ASP A 170 -6.98 9.07 -12.14
N GLU A 171 -5.77 8.54 -12.13
CA GLU A 171 -4.64 9.01 -11.31
C GLU A 171 -4.83 8.87 -9.79
N ALA A 172 -5.83 8.12 -9.32
CA ALA A 172 -6.08 7.95 -7.88
C ALA A 172 -4.88 7.36 -7.12
N ASN A 173 -4.17 6.43 -7.75
CA ASN A 173 -2.96 5.79 -7.21
C ASN A 173 -3.19 5.17 -5.81
N PRO A 174 -3.97 4.06 -5.69
CA PRO A 174 -4.26 3.44 -4.40
C PRO A 174 -2.99 2.85 -3.78
N VAL A 175 -2.71 3.19 -2.53
CA VAL A 175 -1.46 2.80 -1.85
C VAL A 175 -1.65 1.91 -0.65
N ASP A 176 -2.83 1.92 -0.02
CA ASP A 176 -3.09 1.10 1.15
C ASP A 176 -4.59 0.97 1.46
N MET A 177 -4.94 -0.01 2.32
CA MET A 177 -6.31 -0.26 2.79
C MET A 177 -6.33 -0.57 4.28
N ALA A 178 -7.25 0.08 5.01
CA ALA A 178 -7.55 -0.21 6.41
C ALA A 178 -8.97 -0.80 6.54
N PHE A 179 -9.07 -1.99 7.10
CA PHE A 179 -10.31 -2.77 7.13
C PHE A 179 -11.16 -2.49 8.37
N ASP A 180 -12.48 -2.35 8.15
CA ASP A 180 -13.50 -2.06 9.17
C ASP A 180 -14.71 -2.99 8.92
N GLY A 181 -14.61 -4.21 9.37
CA GLY A 181 -15.60 -5.25 9.14
C GLY A 181 -15.79 -5.56 7.65
N ASP A 182 -17.01 -5.36 7.14
CA ASP A 182 -17.40 -5.54 5.75
C ASP A 182 -17.04 -4.35 4.83
N GLN A 183 -16.27 -3.41 5.34
CA GLN A 183 -15.84 -2.20 4.63
C GLN A 183 -14.33 -2.02 4.78
N ALA A 184 -13.76 -1.18 3.91
CA ALA A 184 -12.37 -0.77 4.01
C ALA A 184 -12.20 0.70 3.59
N TRP A 185 -11.40 1.44 4.31
CA TRP A 185 -10.87 2.71 3.86
C TRP A 185 -9.71 2.49 2.91
N VAL A 186 -9.67 3.25 1.83
CA VAL A 186 -8.61 3.18 0.81
C VAL A 186 -7.85 4.49 0.78
N ALA A 187 -6.55 4.40 0.94
CA ALA A 187 -5.62 5.51 0.78
C ALA A 187 -5.32 5.70 -0.71
N LEU A 188 -5.60 6.89 -1.21
CA LEU A 188 -5.35 7.30 -2.59
C LEU A 188 -4.24 8.36 -2.56
N GLN A 189 -3.05 8.02 -3.08
CA GLN A 189 -1.89 8.91 -2.95
C GLN A 189 -2.09 10.23 -3.68
N ASN A 190 -2.61 10.20 -4.90
CA ASN A 190 -2.71 11.39 -5.73
C ASN A 190 -4.10 12.08 -5.67
N ALA A 191 -5.07 11.51 -4.95
CA ALA A 191 -6.41 12.08 -4.84
C ALA A 191 -6.54 13.11 -3.71
N ASP A 192 -7.51 13.99 -3.84
CA ASP A 192 -7.92 14.93 -2.80
C ASP A 192 -8.90 14.33 -1.79
N SER A 193 -9.09 13.01 -1.84
CA SER A 193 -10.06 12.27 -1.02
C SER A 193 -9.58 10.88 -0.63
N LEU A 194 -10.11 10.40 0.52
CA LEU A 194 -10.14 8.99 0.87
C LEU A 194 -11.50 8.41 0.48
N VAL A 195 -11.56 7.14 0.14
CA VAL A 195 -12.81 6.45 -0.11
C VAL A 195 -12.99 5.27 0.84
N LYS A 196 -14.22 5.02 1.28
CA LYS A 196 -14.61 3.83 2.01
C LYS A 196 -15.40 2.94 1.06
N ILE A 197 -14.97 1.70 0.85
CA ILE A 197 -15.59 0.73 -0.03
C ILE A 197 -16.19 -0.43 0.73
N SER A 198 -17.15 -1.11 0.14
CA SER A 198 -17.62 -2.42 0.60
C SER A 198 -16.63 -3.49 0.20
N THR A 199 -16.26 -4.37 1.12
CA THR A 199 -15.41 -5.53 0.82
C THR A 199 -16.18 -6.64 0.09
N GLU A 200 -17.51 -6.59 0.06
CA GLU A 200 -18.37 -7.55 -0.65
C GLU A 200 -18.36 -7.31 -2.18
N ASP A 201 -18.54 -6.05 -2.60
CA ASP A 201 -18.77 -5.71 -4.02
C ASP A 201 -17.89 -4.55 -4.56
N GLY A 202 -16.98 -4.03 -3.75
CA GLY A 202 -16.05 -2.94 -4.12
C GLY A 202 -16.70 -1.55 -4.25
N LYS A 203 -18.02 -1.42 -4.04
CA LYS A 203 -18.71 -0.15 -4.22
C LYS A 203 -18.33 0.88 -3.18
N VAL A 204 -18.10 2.10 -3.63
CA VAL A 204 -17.85 3.25 -2.75
C VAL A 204 -19.09 3.51 -1.89
N LYS A 205 -18.90 3.52 -0.58
CA LYS A 205 -19.92 3.83 0.43
C LYS A 205 -19.80 5.27 0.95
N LYS A 206 -18.57 5.79 0.99
CA LYS A 206 -18.26 7.11 1.52
C LYS A 206 -17.01 7.69 0.88
N SER A 207 -16.92 9.03 0.84
CA SER A 207 -15.70 9.76 0.48
C SER A 207 -15.48 10.89 1.48
N ILE A 208 -14.22 11.13 1.87
CA ILE A 208 -13.78 12.21 2.75
C ILE A 208 -12.81 13.09 1.98
N LYS A 209 -13.11 14.38 1.84
CA LYS A 209 -12.20 15.34 1.22
C LYS A 209 -11.04 15.68 2.15
N ILE A 210 -9.82 15.47 1.66
CA ILE A 210 -8.55 15.70 2.36
C ILE A 210 -7.66 16.74 1.66
N GLY A 211 -8.02 17.24 0.49
CA GLY A 211 -7.26 18.22 -0.28
C GLY A 211 -6.87 19.48 0.51
N LYS A 212 -7.65 19.86 1.55
CA LYS A 212 -7.30 20.98 2.47
C LYS A 212 -5.96 20.80 3.18
N PHE A 213 -5.39 19.61 3.20
CA PHE A 213 -4.09 19.30 3.80
C PHE A 213 -2.94 19.29 2.79
N ALA A 214 -3.24 19.45 1.49
CA ALA A 214 -2.23 19.59 0.45
C ALA A 214 -1.27 20.76 0.74
N TYR A 215 -0.08 20.68 0.19
CA TYR A 215 0.96 21.70 0.37
C TYR A 215 1.04 22.57 -0.89
N GLU A 216 1.16 23.88 -0.70
CA GLU A 216 1.48 24.92 -1.70
C GLU A 216 1.08 24.66 -3.17
N GLY A 217 -0.23 24.72 -3.46
CA GLY A 217 -0.73 24.61 -4.84
C GLY A 217 -1.04 23.20 -5.30
N GLU A 218 -0.66 22.17 -4.54
CA GLU A 218 -1.02 20.78 -4.82
C GLU A 218 -2.49 20.51 -4.54
N HIS A 219 -3.10 19.57 -5.25
CA HIS A 219 -4.48 19.15 -5.03
C HIS A 219 -4.59 17.99 -4.05
N SER A 220 -3.54 17.16 -3.94
CA SER A 220 -3.46 16.02 -3.03
C SER A 220 -2.46 16.26 -1.90
N PRO A 221 -2.75 15.79 -0.67
CA PRO A 221 -1.77 15.77 0.41
C PRO A 221 -0.79 14.60 0.32
N TYR A 222 -0.86 13.77 -0.73
CA TYR A 222 -0.03 12.59 -0.95
C TYR A 222 -0.05 11.64 0.25
N VAL A 223 -1.16 10.88 0.39
CA VAL A 223 -1.30 9.87 1.44
C VAL A 223 -0.28 8.77 1.23
N ALA A 224 0.50 8.45 2.26
CA ALA A 224 1.53 7.41 2.22
C ALA A 224 1.01 6.08 2.76
N ASP A 225 0.20 6.14 3.83
CA ASP A 225 -0.21 4.97 4.59
C ASP A 225 -1.46 5.28 5.41
N ILE A 226 -2.23 4.25 5.78
CA ILE A 226 -3.37 4.37 6.69
C ILE A 226 -3.42 3.21 7.66
N GLU A 227 -3.85 3.48 8.88
CA GLU A 227 -4.00 2.48 9.95
C GLU A 227 -5.34 2.67 10.65
N LEU A 228 -5.99 1.58 11.02
CA LEU A 228 -7.23 1.58 11.80
C LEU A 228 -7.00 0.92 13.14
N ASP A 229 -7.23 1.66 14.22
CA ASP A 229 -7.19 1.13 15.58
C ASP A 229 -8.27 1.78 16.44
N ASP A 230 -8.99 0.96 17.21
CA ASP A 230 -10.05 1.37 18.15
C ASP A 230 -10.98 2.47 17.59
N GLY A 231 -11.52 2.24 16.38
CA GLY A 231 -12.44 3.15 15.69
C GLY A 231 -11.82 4.49 15.27
N SER A 232 -10.51 4.63 15.31
CA SER A 232 -9.77 5.77 14.80
C SER A 232 -9.01 5.40 13.54
N LEU A 233 -9.23 6.15 12.46
CA LEU A 233 -8.49 6.03 11.21
C LEU A 233 -7.36 7.05 11.21
N TYR A 234 -6.14 6.56 11.20
CA TYR A 234 -4.91 7.35 11.11
C TYR A 234 -4.51 7.47 9.65
N VAL A 235 -4.37 8.69 9.16
CA VAL A 235 -4.07 8.98 7.74
C VAL A 235 -2.76 9.73 7.67
N LEU A 236 -1.74 9.09 7.13
CA LEU A 236 -0.38 9.62 7.04
C LEU A 236 -0.14 10.31 5.71
N MET A 237 0.31 11.56 5.72
CA MET A 237 0.44 12.41 4.55
C MET A 237 1.86 12.96 4.39
N GLN A 238 2.45 12.79 3.20
CA GLN A 238 3.78 13.31 2.85
C GLN A 238 3.78 14.79 2.55
N ARG A 239 2.77 15.27 1.82
CA ARG A 239 2.55 16.69 1.47
C ARG A 239 3.69 17.30 0.63
N TYR A 240 4.36 16.53 -0.20
CA TYR A 240 5.43 17.07 -1.04
C TYR A 240 4.88 17.92 -2.19
N THR A 241 5.76 18.75 -2.78
CA THR A 241 5.56 19.41 -4.07
C THR A 241 6.67 19.02 -5.01
N GLN A 242 6.42 19.10 -6.32
CA GLN A 242 7.43 18.92 -7.34
C GLN A 242 7.40 20.11 -8.31
N ASP A 243 8.54 20.72 -8.56
CA ASP A 243 8.66 21.83 -9.50
C ASP A 243 8.81 21.36 -10.96
N GLU A 244 8.84 22.29 -11.91
CA GLU A 244 9.02 22.04 -13.34
C GLU A 244 10.36 21.38 -13.71
N ASN A 245 11.34 21.41 -12.80
CA ASN A 245 12.65 20.76 -12.93
C ASN A 245 12.69 19.40 -12.21
N TYR A 246 11.55 18.89 -11.77
CA TYR A 246 11.39 17.65 -11.01
C TYR A 246 12.09 17.66 -9.63
N VAL A 247 12.35 18.82 -9.08
CA VAL A 247 12.88 18.96 -7.72
C VAL A 247 11.74 18.79 -6.73
N VAL A 248 11.85 17.78 -5.88
CA VAL A 248 10.83 17.48 -4.86
C VAL A 248 11.18 18.20 -3.56
N THR A 249 10.21 18.94 -3.02
CA THR A 249 10.31 19.59 -1.72
C THR A 249 9.36 18.91 -0.73
N TYR A 250 9.91 18.45 0.37
CA TYR A 250 9.14 17.81 1.44
C TYR A 250 8.96 18.77 2.62
N PRO A 251 7.75 19.25 2.91
CA PRO A 251 7.46 19.85 4.21
C PRO A 251 7.44 18.76 5.29
N LYS A 252 7.26 19.16 6.54
CA LYS A 252 6.99 18.22 7.62
C LYS A 252 5.71 17.43 7.33
N GLY A 253 5.76 16.12 7.55
CA GLY A 253 4.61 15.24 7.36
C GLY A 253 3.45 15.60 8.29
N LEU A 254 2.27 15.12 7.96
CA LEU A 254 1.06 15.34 8.74
C LEU A 254 0.37 14.00 9.00
N LEU A 255 -0.07 13.79 10.24
CA LEU A 255 -0.97 12.73 10.62
C LEU A 255 -2.36 13.32 10.89
N ALA A 256 -3.36 12.92 10.12
CA ALA A 256 -4.77 13.26 10.38
C ALA A 256 -5.47 12.05 11.02
N ILE A 257 -6.33 12.29 11.98
CA ILE A 257 -7.07 11.28 12.73
C ILE A 257 -8.55 11.50 12.50
N TYR A 258 -9.22 10.48 11.99
CA TYR A 258 -10.64 10.49 11.72
C TYR A 258 -11.39 9.48 12.59
N ASP A 259 -12.66 9.71 12.82
CA ASP A 259 -13.58 8.67 13.26
C ASP A 259 -13.84 7.72 12.09
N ALA A 260 -13.51 6.43 12.23
CA ALA A 260 -13.61 5.47 11.12
C ALA A 260 -15.05 5.20 10.69
N SER A 261 -16.04 5.34 11.59
CA SER A 261 -17.45 5.12 11.29
C SER A 261 -18.10 6.32 10.63
N THR A 262 -17.88 7.53 11.19
CA THR A 262 -18.50 8.76 10.70
C THR A 262 -17.67 9.48 9.65
N GLY A 263 -16.35 9.23 9.58
CA GLY A 263 -15.42 9.95 8.72
C GLY A 263 -15.20 11.40 9.15
N ASP A 264 -15.55 11.75 10.38
CA ASP A 264 -15.32 13.08 10.91
C ASP A 264 -13.88 13.25 11.37
N LEU A 265 -13.29 14.39 11.03
CA LEU A 265 -11.93 14.72 11.47
C LEU A 265 -11.92 14.95 12.99
N LYS A 266 -11.19 14.09 13.72
CA LYS A 266 -10.96 14.22 15.16
C LYS A 266 -9.81 15.18 15.45
N ASP A 267 -8.69 15.03 14.72
CA ASP A 267 -7.48 15.82 14.98
C ASP A 267 -6.48 15.81 13.82
N THR A 268 -5.47 16.68 13.92
CA THR A 268 -4.30 16.70 13.05
C THR A 268 -3.03 16.96 13.84
N ILE A 269 -1.97 16.23 13.55
CA ILE A 269 -0.69 16.33 14.25
C ILE A 269 0.43 16.50 13.22
N GLN A 270 1.09 17.65 13.25
CA GLN A 270 2.27 17.86 12.42
C GLN A 270 3.46 17.06 12.97
N LEU A 271 4.10 16.28 12.13
CA LEU A 271 5.29 15.51 12.47
C LEU A 271 6.51 16.42 12.64
N LYS A 272 7.55 15.91 13.28
CA LYS A 272 8.87 16.55 13.33
C LYS A 272 9.64 16.34 12.05
N SER A 273 9.47 15.18 11.45
CA SER A 273 10.22 14.68 10.31
C SER A 273 9.47 14.87 8.99
N LYS A 274 10.18 14.62 7.90
CA LYS A 274 9.72 14.79 6.53
C LYS A 274 9.54 13.44 5.85
N ASN A 275 8.77 13.40 4.77
CA ASN A 275 8.56 12.23 3.93
C ASN A 275 8.21 10.96 4.73
N PRO A 276 7.07 10.95 5.46
CA PRO A 276 6.66 9.77 6.21
C PRO A 276 6.31 8.62 5.26
N SER A 277 6.60 7.39 5.69
CA SER A 277 6.39 6.17 4.90
C SER A 277 5.35 5.23 5.50
N ASN A 278 5.34 5.05 6.82
CA ASN A 278 4.42 4.13 7.48
C ASN A 278 3.91 4.67 8.81
N VAL A 279 2.67 4.29 9.16
CA VAL A 279 2.09 4.49 10.48
C VAL A 279 1.70 3.13 11.08
N ALA A 280 1.89 2.96 12.37
CA ALA A 280 1.47 1.77 13.11
C ALA A 280 1.01 2.12 14.51
N VAL A 281 0.06 1.33 15.04
CA VAL A 281 -0.38 1.42 16.45
C VAL A 281 0.15 0.21 17.21
N ILE A 282 0.94 0.47 18.25
CA ILE A 282 1.58 -0.55 19.08
C ILE A 282 1.19 -0.30 20.53
N GLY A 283 0.42 -1.20 21.13
CA GLY A 283 -0.03 -1.06 22.50
C GLY A 283 -0.78 0.25 22.78
N GLY A 284 -1.61 0.70 21.82
CA GLY A 284 -2.36 1.96 21.89
C GLY A 284 -1.52 3.23 21.69
N ASN A 285 -0.25 3.10 21.32
CA ASN A 285 0.62 4.23 20.98
C ASN A 285 0.83 4.28 19.46
N VAL A 286 0.78 5.47 18.90
CA VAL A 286 0.98 5.69 17.46
C VAL A 286 2.45 5.95 17.17
N TYR A 287 3.00 5.25 16.20
CA TYR A 287 4.36 5.41 15.71
C TYR A 287 4.37 5.68 14.21
N VAL A 288 5.28 6.54 13.78
CA VAL A 288 5.42 6.91 12.36
C VAL A 288 6.86 6.72 11.94
N ALA A 289 7.06 5.97 10.86
CA ALA A 289 8.34 5.85 10.19
C ALA A 289 8.49 6.95 9.13
N THR A 290 9.70 7.52 9.02
CA THR A 290 9.97 8.61 8.08
C THR A 290 11.27 8.36 7.31
N HIS A 291 11.21 8.60 6.01
CA HIS A 291 12.35 8.48 5.10
C HIS A 291 13.29 9.69 5.16
N GLY A 292 12.74 10.88 5.32
CA GLY A 292 13.47 12.14 5.17
C GLY A 292 13.58 12.58 3.71
N GLU A 293 14.30 13.66 3.46
CA GLU A 293 14.52 14.19 2.12
C GLU A 293 15.55 13.35 1.36
N TYR A 294 15.31 13.16 0.07
CA TYR A 294 16.30 12.57 -0.80
C TYR A 294 17.40 13.59 -1.10
N ASN A 295 18.66 13.15 -1.05
CA ASN A 295 19.79 13.94 -1.51
C ASN A 295 20.02 13.78 -3.03
N ALA A 296 21.00 14.49 -3.56
CA ALA A 296 21.33 14.44 -5.00
C ALA A 296 21.80 13.06 -5.51
N ALA A 297 22.13 12.14 -4.61
CA ALA A 297 22.48 10.76 -4.94
C ALA A 297 21.31 9.77 -4.63
N TYR A 298 20.11 10.32 -4.40
CA TYR A 298 18.89 9.58 -4.03
C TYR A 298 18.98 8.75 -2.74
N GLY A 299 20.04 8.92 -1.97
CA GLY A 299 20.08 8.51 -0.57
C GLY A 299 19.37 9.54 0.30
N THR A 300 19.30 9.30 1.60
CA THR A 300 18.73 10.28 2.52
C THR A 300 19.78 11.25 3.03
N ASP A 301 19.41 12.52 3.11
CA ASP A 301 20.30 13.55 3.67
C ASP A 301 20.50 13.34 5.17
N ALA A 302 21.74 13.39 5.63
CA ALA A 302 22.08 13.22 7.04
C ALA A 302 21.43 14.29 7.93
N ASP A 303 21.26 15.49 7.40
CA ASP A 303 20.66 16.62 8.14
C ASP A 303 19.14 16.62 8.10
N SER A 304 18.49 15.73 7.32
CA SER A 304 17.04 15.66 7.29
C SER A 304 16.51 15.02 8.56
N GLN A 305 15.48 15.62 9.14
CA GLN A 305 14.77 15.02 10.26
C GLN A 305 14.03 13.78 9.77
N ARG A 306 14.45 12.62 10.22
CA ARG A 306 13.95 11.30 9.83
C ARG A 306 14.12 10.30 10.96
N GLY A 307 13.43 9.17 10.88
CA GLY A 307 13.51 8.07 11.84
C GLY A 307 12.13 7.57 12.27
N ILE A 308 12.02 7.09 13.50
CA ILE A 308 10.75 6.68 14.10
C ILE A 308 10.28 7.75 15.06
N GLU A 309 9.09 8.30 14.83
CA GLU A 309 8.43 9.23 15.74
C GLU A 309 7.38 8.51 16.58
N LYS A 310 7.28 8.88 17.86
CA LYS A 310 6.14 8.56 18.70
C LYS A 310 5.17 9.72 18.69
N VAL A 311 3.90 9.46 18.38
CA VAL A 311 2.84 10.47 18.36
C VAL A 311 2.01 10.39 19.62
N ASN A 312 1.96 11.48 20.36
CA ASN A 312 1.07 11.64 21.51
C ASN A 312 -0.22 12.34 21.04
N VAL A 313 -1.24 11.54 20.79
CA VAL A 313 -2.53 12.03 20.26
C VAL A 313 -3.18 13.02 21.21
N SER A 314 -3.23 12.73 22.52
CA SER A 314 -3.91 13.62 23.50
C SER A 314 -3.21 14.97 23.69
N LYS A 315 -1.89 15.03 23.47
CA LYS A 315 -1.11 16.28 23.52
C LYS A 315 -0.95 16.94 22.15
N LYS A 316 -1.42 16.29 21.07
CA LYS A 316 -1.28 16.73 19.68
C LYS A 316 0.18 17.02 19.28
N LYS A 317 1.08 16.13 19.65
CA LYS A 317 2.51 16.30 19.44
C LYS A 317 3.16 15.01 19.01
N SER A 318 4.17 15.11 18.16
CA SER A 318 5.10 14.04 17.87
C SER A 318 6.49 14.33 18.46
N GLU A 319 7.22 13.30 18.75
CA GLU A 319 8.63 13.35 19.16
C GLU A 319 9.44 12.29 18.43
N LEU A 320 10.65 12.63 18.05
CA LEU A 320 11.57 11.68 17.43
C LEU A 320 12.05 10.71 18.52
N LEU A 321 11.70 9.44 18.38
CA LEU A 321 12.02 8.39 19.34
C LEU A 321 13.36 7.72 19.01
N ILE A 322 13.58 7.39 17.73
CA ILE A 322 14.81 6.83 17.17
C ILE A 322 15.20 7.71 15.98
N SER A 323 16.41 8.22 15.97
CA SER A 323 16.88 9.10 14.91
C SER A 323 17.30 8.33 13.67
N GLY A 324 17.26 8.99 12.50
CA GLY A 324 17.80 8.42 11.28
C GLY A 324 19.34 8.26 11.33
N GLU A 325 20.03 8.98 12.22
CA GLU A 325 21.46 8.80 12.49
C GLU A 325 21.70 7.45 13.19
N ASP A 326 20.92 7.13 14.24
CA ASP A 326 20.97 5.84 14.91
C ASP A 326 20.62 4.66 13.99
N LEU A 327 19.71 4.89 13.03
CA LEU A 327 19.31 3.91 12.02
C LEU A 327 20.31 3.79 10.86
N GLY A 328 21.08 4.83 10.59
CA GLY A 328 22.02 4.90 9.47
C GLY A 328 21.41 5.36 8.15
N GLY A 329 20.11 5.75 8.12
CA GLY A 329 19.43 6.20 6.90
C GLY A 329 17.96 6.50 7.09
N GLY A 330 17.25 6.69 5.98
CA GLY A 330 15.80 6.90 5.94
C GLY A 330 15.04 5.58 5.89
N ILE A 331 13.89 5.52 6.54
CA ILE A 331 13.07 4.31 6.58
C ILE A 331 12.24 4.21 5.30
N ALA A 332 12.46 3.16 4.52
CA ALA A 332 11.69 2.85 3.32
C ALA A 332 10.40 2.06 3.65
N SER A 333 10.47 1.14 4.60
CA SER A 333 9.34 0.30 5.00
C SER A 333 9.48 -0.14 6.46
N MET A 334 8.35 -0.37 7.12
CA MET A 334 8.27 -0.78 8.52
C MET A 334 7.23 -1.88 8.69
N VAL A 335 7.57 -2.93 9.45
CA VAL A 335 6.62 -3.94 9.93
C VAL A 335 6.77 -4.15 11.42
N VAL A 336 5.70 -4.56 12.09
CA VAL A 336 5.59 -4.59 13.54
C VAL A 336 5.30 -6.00 14.04
N ASP A 337 6.01 -6.40 15.11
CA ASP A 337 5.80 -7.65 15.84
C ASP A 337 5.83 -7.35 17.36
N GLY A 338 4.66 -7.10 17.93
CA GLY A 338 4.53 -6.63 19.31
C GLY A 338 5.24 -5.29 19.52
N GLU A 339 6.21 -5.23 20.45
CA GLU A 339 7.03 -4.03 20.69
C GLU A 339 8.31 -3.98 19.83
N VAL A 340 8.50 -4.97 18.98
CA VAL A 340 9.63 -5.03 18.05
C VAL A 340 9.18 -4.54 16.68
N VAL A 341 10.00 -3.69 16.08
CA VAL A 341 9.78 -3.15 14.75
C VAL A 341 10.95 -3.54 13.86
N TYR A 342 10.67 -4.04 12.67
CA TYR A 342 11.67 -4.23 11.63
C TYR A 342 11.53 -3.13 10.60
N VAL A 343 12.66 -2.50 10.24
CA VAL A 343 12.68 -1.41 9.26
C VAL A 343 13.72 -1.68 8.18
N SER A 344 13.33 -1.46 6.93
CA SER A 344 14.28 -1.37 5.84
C SER A 344 14.79 0.07 5.74
N ILE A 345 16.11 0.23 5.69
CA ILE A 345 16.79 1.51 5.63
C ILE A 345 17.37 1.70 4.23
N ASN A 346 17.01 2.81 3.59
CA ASN A 346 17.61 3.20 2.31
C ASN A 346 18.99 3.84 2.55
N LEU A 347 20.01 3.23 1.98
CA LEU A 347 21.41 3.68 2.03
C LEU A 347 21.85 4.39 0.73
N GLY A 348 20.97 4.47 -0.27
CA GLY A 348 21.26 5.01 -1.60
C GLY A 348 21.06 3.97 -2.70
N TYR A 349 21.73 4.18 -3.81
CA TYR A 349 21.66 3.31 -4.99
C TYR A 349 23.06 2.95 -5.48
N ASP A 350 23.20 1.77 -6.06
CA ASP A 350 24.43 1.32 -6.70
C ASP A 350 24.63 1.93 -8.10
N GLU A 351 25.66 1.50 -8.81
CA GLU A 351 25.99 1.96 -10.17
C GLU A 351 24.93 1.58 -11.22
N ASN A 352 24.05 0.62 -10.92
CA ASN A 352 22.96 0.13 -11.78
C ASN A 352 21.60 0.69 -11.34
N TYR A 353 21.59 1.65 -10.40
CA TYR A 353 20.39 2.24 -9.80
C TYR A 353 19.54 1.25 -8.98
N ALA A 354 20.11 0.13 -8.55
CA ALA A 354 19.47 -0.75 -7.59
C ALA A 354 19.59 -0.15 -6.18
N ALA A 355 18.48 -0.15 -5.43
CA ALA A 355 18.47 0.38 -4.08
C ALA A 355 19.35 -0.46 -3.16
N ILE A 356 20.29 0.18 -2.46
CA ILE A 356 21.08 -0.43 -1.41
C ILE A 356 20.31 -0.24 -0.11
N GLN A 357 19.96 -1.35 0.53
CA GLN A 357 19.17 -1.31 1.75
C GLN A 357 19.83 -2.10 2.88
N ALA A 358 19.50 -1.74 4.12
CA ALA A 358 19.85 -2.49 5.31
C ALA A 358 18.59 -2.83 6.09
N LEU A 359 18.58 -3.97 6.76
CA LEU A 359 17.51 -4.36 7.67
C LEU A 359 17.94 -4.06 9.11
N LYS A 360 17.11 -3.35 9.86
CA LYS A 360 17.29 -3.10 11.28
C LYS A 360 16.15 -3.69 12.08
N LYS A 361 16.47 -4.16 13.28
CA LYS A 361 15.52 -4.53 14.32
C LYS A 361 15.54 -3.45 15.39
N VAL A 362 14.37 -2.92 15.73
CA VAL A 362 14.21 -1.84 16.71
C VAL A 362 13.32 -2.32 17.84
N ASP A 363 13.83 -2.31 19.06
CA ASP A 363 13.04 -2.42 20.28
C ASP A 363 12.59 -1.02 20.67
N ILE A 364 11.29 -0.77 20.51
CA ILE A 364 10.69 0.56 20.73
C ILE A 364 10.76 0.98 22.20
N SER A 365 10.57 0.04 23.14
CA SER A 365 10.55 0.32 24.56
C SER A 365 11.95 0.58 25.12
N ALA A 366 12.93 -0.22 24.70
CA ALA A 366 14.33 -0.06 25.06
C ALA A 366 15.07 1.02 24.25
N LYS A 367 14.46 1.52 23.16
CA LYS A 367 15.07 2.42 22.15
C LYS A 367 16.38 1.85 21.59
N LYS A 368 16.41 0.56 21.37
CA LYS A 368 17.58 -0.16 20.90
C LYS A 368 17.46 -0.50 19.42
N VAL A 369 18.52 -0.24 18.68
CA VAL A 369 18.64 -0.58 17.26
C VAL A 369 19.71 -1.65 17.11
N ASP A 370 19.36 -2.75 16.46
CA ASP A 370 20.26 -3.85 16.13
C ASP A 370 20.30 -4.06 14.60
N ASP A 371 21.48 -4.35 14.07
CA ASP A 371 21.63 -4.77 12.68
C ASP A 371 21.11 -6.18 12.47
N VAL A 372 20.42 -6.41 11.35
CA VAL A 372 20.08 -7.75 10.87
C VAL A 372 20.89 -8.03 9.62
N GLU A 373 22.00 -8.76 9.82
CA GLU A 373 22.99 -8.98 8.77
C GLU A 373 22.49 -9.82 7.59
N GLY A 374 23.06 -9.53 6.42
CA GLY A 374 22.91 -10.32 5.21
C GLY A 374 21.61 -10.04 4.44
N PHE A 375 21.05 -8.84 4.58
CA PHE A 375 19.97 -8.31 3.77
C PHE A 375 20.46 -7.02 3.12
N THR A 376 20.89 -7.08 1.87
CA THR A 376 21.50 -5.94 1.16
C THR A 376 20.79 -5.58 -0.14
N ASP A 377 20.07 -6.53 -0.74
CA ASP A 377 19.34 -6.33 -1.99
C ASP A 377 17.85 -6.65 -1.78
N MET A 378 17.27 -5.96 -0.84
CA MET A 378 15.87 -6.11 -0.46
C MET A 378 14.97 -5.35 -1.44
N SER A 379 13.74 -5.84 -1.64
CA SER A 379 12.71 -5.12 -2.38
C SER A 379 12.13 -3.92 -1.62
N GLY A 380 12.50 -3.75 -0.35
CA GLY A 380 11.87 -2.81 0.57
C GLY A 380 10.54 -3.30 1.14
N SER A 381 9.97 -4.38 0.59
CA SER A 381 8.76 -4.99 1.10
C SER A 381 9.08 -6.09 2.10
N MET A 382 8.40 -6.03 3.22
CA MET A 382 8.49 -7.00 4.31
C MET A 382 7.08 -7.34 4.80
N ALA A 383 6.93 -8.54 5.34
CA ALA A 383 5.77 -8.95 6.11
C ALA A 383 6.22 -9.79 7.30
N ILE A 384 5.46 -9.81 8.39
CA ILE A 384 5.79 -10.57 9.57
C ILE A 384 4.54 -11.28 10.10
N ASP A 385 4.72 -12.52 10.51
CA ASP A 385 3.68 -13.32 11.15
C ASP A 385 4.34 -14.23 12.20
N ASP A 386 3.81 -14.22 13.43
CA ASP A 386 4.27 -15.01 14.59
C ASP A 386 5.81 -15.02 14.76
N GLY A 387 6.44 -13.85 14.69
CA GLY A 387 7.89 -13.67 14.83
C GLY A 387 8.71 -14.17 13.63
N LEU A 388 8.09 -14.61 12.55
CA LEU A 388 8.75 -14.97 11.30
C LEU A 388 8.65 -13.83 10.30
N LEU A 389 9.77 -13.19 10.02
CA LEU A 389 9.88 -12.10 9.07
C LEU A 389 10.09 -12.67 7.65
N TYR A 390 9.36 -12.12 6.69
CA TYR A 390 9.47 -12.39 5.25
C TYR A 390 10.01 -11.16 4.55
N VAL A 391 11.07 -11.30 3.78
CA VAL A 391 11.75 -10.21 3.07
C VAL A 391 11.96 -10.61 1.61
N GLY A 392 11.55 -9.76 0.69
CA GLY A 392 11.84 -9.98 -0.73
C GLY A 392 13.31 -9.73 -1.04
N ASP A 393 13.99 -10.71 -1.68
CA ASP A 393 15.35 -10.58 -2.20
C ASP A 393 15.28 -10.45 -3.73
N ARG A 394 15.81 -9.37 -4.28
CA ARG A 394 15.76 -9.05 -5.70
C ARG A 394 16.95 -9.60 -6.48
N SER A 395 18.11 -9.76 -5.83
CA SER A 395 19.35 -10.26 -6.46
C SER A 395 19.21 -11.72 -6.89
N VAL A 396 18.50 -12.49 -6.08
CA VAL A 396 18.10 -13.86 -6.40
C VAL A 396 16.60 -13.91 -6.18
N PRO A 397 15.75 -13.94 -7.22
CA PRO A 397 14.30 -13.91 -7.05
C PRO A 397 13.86 -14.93 -6.00
N ALA A 398 13.64 -14.46 -4.78
CA ALA A 398 13.37 -15.30 -3.61
C ALA A 398 12.69 -14.48 -2.51
N VAL A 399 11.99 -15.17 -1.63
CA VAL A 399 11.58 -14.64 -0.33
C VAL A 399 12.50 -15.23 0.73
N VAL A 400 13.15 -14.38 1.49
CA VAL A 400 14.00 -14.79 2.61
C VAL A 400 13.21 -14.69 3.90
N THR A 401 13.12 -15.77 4.66
CA THR A 401 12.50 -15.75 5.99
C THR A 401 13.57 -15.71 7.09
N TRP A 402 13.26 -15.01 8.18
CA TRP A 402 14.15 -14.89 9.33
C TRP A 402 13.36 -14.85 10.65
N ASN A 403 13.74 -15.67 11.61
CA ASN A 403 13.08 -15.83 12.91
C ASN A 403 13.92 -15.29 14.08
N GLY A 404 14.76 -14.30 13.86
CA GLY A 404 15.66 -13.76 14.88
C GLY A 404 16.98 -14.51 15.02
N LYS A 405 17.14 -15.70 14.42
CA LYS A 405 18.34 -16.54 14.53
C LYS A 405 18.77 -17.19 13.24
N LYS A 406 17.79 -17.66 12.44
CA LYS A 406 18.06 -18.47 11.25
C LYS A 406 17.37 -17.83 10.05
N LYS A 407 18.13 -17.70 8.96
CA LYS A 407 17.63 -17.41 7.64
C LYS A 407 17.24 -18.70 6.92
N ASN A 408 16.15 -18.64 6.17
CA ASN A 408 15.78 -19.62 5.18
C ASN A 408 15.42 -18.92 3.88
N THR A 409 15.65 -19.56 2.73
CA THR A 409 15.36 -18.98 1.41
C THR A 409 14.28 -19.78 0.73
N ILE A 410 13.16 -19.15 0.44
CA ILE A 410 12.08 -19.70 -0.38
C ILE A 410 12.33 -19.23 -1.81
N LYS A 411 12.87 -20.14 -2.65
CA LYS A 411 13.19 -19.80 -4.04
C LYS A 411 11.91 -19.65 -4.86
N GLN A 412 11.87 -18.62 -5.67
CA GLN A 412 10.84 -18.50 -6.69
C GLN A 412 11.08 -19.46 -7.87
N PRO A 413 10.04 -19.83 -8.62
CA PRO A 413 10.16 -20.59 -9.84
C PRO A 413 11.07 -19.90 -10.85
N LYS A 414 11.65 -20.70 -11.78
CA LYS A 414 12.49 -20.14 -12.84
C LYS A 414 11.69 -19.17 -13.72
N GLY A 415 12.22 -17.97 -13.90
CA GLY A 415 11.59 -16.92 -14.70
C GLY A 415 10.54 -16.11 -13.94
N ALA A 416 10.37 -16.33 -12.64
CA ALA A 416 9.57 -15.46 -11.81
C ALA A 416 10.21 -14.07 -11.69
N LEU A 417 9.36 -13.06 -11.57
CA LEU A 417 9.79 -11.67 -11.40
C LEU A 417 10.38 -11.43 -10.00
N PRO A 418 11.32 -10.49 -9.85
CA PRO A 418 11.86 -10.13 -8.53
C PRO A 418 10.75 -9.74 -7.55
N PRO A 419 10.80 -10.17 -6.28
CA PRO A 419 9.81 -9.77 -5.28
C PRO A 419 9.73 -8.26 -5.15
N TYR A 420 8.50 -7.74 -5.15
CA TYR A 420 8.21 -6.32 -5.03
C TYR A 420 7.37 -6.00 -3.78
N ASN A 421 6.38 -6.83 -3.48
CA ASN A 421 5.53 -6.71 -2.30
C ASN A 421 5.12 -8.09 -1.77
N ILE A 422 4.95 -8.22 -0.45
CA ILE A 422 4.57 -9.47 0.25
C ILE A 422 3.39 -9.16 1.17
N ALA A 423 2.41 -10.06 1.22
CA ALA A 423 1.35 -10.05 2.21
C ALA A 423 1.09 -11.46 2.75
N LEU A 424 0.75 -11.59 4.03
CA LEU A 424 0.50 -12.85 4.75
C LEU A 424 -0.97 -12.94 5.17
N PHE A 425 -1.48 -14.20 5.35
CA PHE A 425 -2.87 -14.46 5.76
C PHE A 425 -2.97 -14.86 7.22
#